data_3b1e76ee0a663ad33932470c8b422cb5
#
_entry.id   3b1e76ee0a663ad33932470c8b422cb5
#
_cell.length_a   1.000
_cell.length_b   1.000
_cell.length_c   1.000
_cell.angle_alpha   90.00
_cell.angle_beta   90.00
_cell.angle_gamma   90.00
#
_symmetry.space_group_name_H-M   'P 1'
#
loop_
_entity.id
_entity.type
_entity.pdbx_description
1 polymer ?
#
loop_
_entity_poly.entity_id
_entity_poly.type
_entity_poly.pdbx_seq_one_letter_code
_entity_poly.pdbx_strand_id
1 'polypeptide(L)'
;MKKLLFVILIPFLGIAQDFTANGINYTITSSVAPFTASVTNNSRFSGDAVIPETVVYNSENYAVTTIARRAFKECSRLTSVTIGNSVTSIEYDAFKECKRLTSLTIGNAVTSIGDNAFKECKRLTTVNCHIRTPLIISSNVFKEVNRSNCALNIPAGTEAAYQAAAVWQDFSPISASLLSNHSFAIESALKIYPNPVSEILNIALQEGLQLQKVNFYNTLGQLIKTTNHSEINVSSFAKGNYFVEVITNQGKATKTIIVQ
;
A
#
# COMPACT_ATOMS: atom_id res chain seq x y z
N MET A 1 53.79 13.35 -23.08
CA MET A 1 52.88 14.29 -22.36
C MET A 1 51.53 13.59 -22.16
N LYS A 2 51.23 13.11 -20.95
CA LYS A 2 49.94 12.45 -20.63
C LYS A 2 48.92 13.55 -20.34
N LYS A 3 47.88 13.64 -21.17
CA LYS A 3 46.74 14.54 -20.90
C LYS A 3 45.92 13.96 -19.76
N LEU A 4 45.94 14.62 -18.63
CA LEU A 4 45.09 14.31 -17.48
C LEU A 4 43.67 14.82 -17.79
N LEU A 5 42.75 13.90 -18.02
CA LEU A 5 41.32 14.21 -18.20
C LEU A 5 40.74 14.49 -16.83
N PHE A 6 40.52 15.74 -16.48
CA PHE A 6 39.76 16.12 -15.30
C PHE A 6 38.28 15.87 -15.58
N VAL A 7 37.73 14.76 -15.05
CA VAL A 7 36.29 14.56 -14.97
C VAL A 7 35.79 15.45 -13.82
N ILE A 8 35.23 16.59 -14.16
CA ILE A 8 34.51 17.43 -13.19
C ILE A 8 33.22 16.68 -12.88
N LEU A 9 33.19 15.99 -11.72
CA LEU A 9 31.98 15.47 -11.13
C LEU A 9 31.18 16.68 -10.65
N ILE A 10 30.30 17.22 -11.49
CA ILE A 10 29.32 18.21 -11.06
C ILE A 10 28.36 17.46 -10.15
N PRO A 11 28.24 17.80 -8.84
CA PRO A 11 27.19 17.24 -8.02
C PRO A 11 25.86 17.68 -8.65
N PHE A 12 25.12 16.73 -9.20
CA PHE A 12 23.73 16.94 -9.59
C PHE A 12 22.98 17.27 -8.29
N LEU A 13 22.89 18.55 -7.98
CA LEU A 13 21.93 19.06 -7.01
C LEU A 13 20.57 18.70 -7.62
N GLY A 14 19.97 17.59 -7.18
CA GLY A 14 18.66 17.17 -7.58
C GLY A 14 17.69 18.30 -7.30
N ILE A 15 17.31 19.04 -8.34
CA ILE A 15 16.22 20.02 -8.24
C ILE A 15 14.99 19.17 -7.96
N ALA A 16 14.36 19.39 -6.80
CA ALA A 16 13.07 18.79 -6.50
C ALA A 16 12.12 19.15 -7.65
N GLN A 17 11.74 18.16 -8.45
CA GLN A 17 10.91 18.39 -9.62
C GLN A 17 9.46 18.07 -9.26
N ASP A 18 8.60 19.08 -9.40
CA ASP A 18 7.17 18.95 -9.16
C ASP A 18 6.46 18.50 -10.44
N PHE A 19 5.47 17.64 -10.29
CA PHE A 19 4.59 17.21 -11.36
C PHE A 19 3.20 16.88 -10.82
N THR A 20 2.24 16.73 -11.72
CA THR A 20 0.86 16.37 -11.37
C THR A 20 0.48 15.06 -12.05
N ALA A 21 -0.07 14.13 -11.30
CA ALA A 21 -0.65 12.89 -11.82
C ALA A 21 -2.00 12.64 -11.15
N ASN A 22 -3.03 12.30 -11.94
CA ASN A 22 -4.41 12.07 -11.47
C ASN A 22 -4.96 13.21 -10.59
N GLY A 23 -4.60 14.48 -10.90
CA GLY A 23 -5.03 15.66 -10.18
C GLY A 23 -4.33 15.88 -8.83
N ILE A 24 -3.38 15.05 -8.45
CA ILE A 24 -2.56 15.18 -7.25
C ILE A 24 -1.16 15.66 -7.64
N ASN A 25 -0.62 16.59 -6.87
CA ASN A 25 0.72 17.13 -7.07
C ASN A 25 1.75 16.31 -6.29
N TYR A 26 2.86 16.05 -6.93
CA TYR A 26 3.99 15.28 -6.40
C TYR A 26 5.28 16.04 -6.58
N THR A 27 6.24 15.75 -5.70
CA THR A 27 7.63 16.18 -5.81
C THR A 27 8.53 14.95 -5.85
N ILE A 28 9.45 14.88 -6.81
CA ILE A 28 10.45 13.80 -6.88
C ILE A 28 11.38 13.92 -5.67
N THR A 29 11.50 12.84 -4.90
CA THR A 29 12.40 12.76 -3.72
C THR A 29 13.67 11.97 -4.02
N SER A 30 13.63 11.09 -5.03
CA SER A 30 14.81 10.41 -5.57
C SER A 30 14.68 10.27 -7.10
N SER A 31 15.64 10.81 -7.83
CA SER A 31 15.76 10.69 -9.28
C SER A 31 16.71 9.58 -9.72
N VAL A 32 17.22 8.79 -8.76
CA VAL A 32 18.02 7.57 -8.97
C VAL A 32 17.30 6.40 -8.33
N ALA A 33 17.54 5.20 -8.85
CA ALA A 33 16.88 4.00 -8.32
C ALA A 33 17.30 3.72 -6.86
N PRO A 34 16.34 3.42 -5.97
CA PRO A 34 14.90 3.37 -6.22
C PRO A 34 14.28 4.77 -6.38
N PHE A 35 13.53 4.97 -7.47
CA PHE A 35 12.83 6.23 -7.73
C PHE A 35 11.71 6.45 -6.74
N THR A 36 11.67 7.63 -6.10
CA THR A 36 10.63 7.95 -5.12
C THR A 36 10.06 9.35 -5.31
N ALA A 37 8.79 9.50 -4.93
CA ALA A 37 8.09 10.77 -4.92
C ALA A 37 7.31 10.96 -3.61
N SER A 38 7.08 12.21 -3.24
CA SER A 38 6.17 12.59 -2.16
C SER A 38 4.96 13.33 -2.71
N VAL A 39 3.80 13.13 -2.09
CA VAL A 39 2.63 14.00 -2.32
C VAL A 39 2.93 15.36 -1.71
N THR A 40 2.81 16.41 -2.52
CA THR A 40 3.08 17.80 -2.09
C THR A 40 1.81 18.64 -1.94
N ASN A 41 1.88 19.95 -2.04
CA ASN A 41 0.76 20.85 -1.78
C ASN A 41 -0.42 20.65 -2.74
N ASN A 42 -1.56 20.25 -2.19
CA ASN A 42 -2.84 20.04 -2.87
C ASN A 42 -3.98 20.86 -2.23
N SER A 43 -3.73 22.04 -1.72
CA SER A 43 -4.67 22.87 -0.94
C SER A 43 -6.02 23.17 -1.61
N ARG A 44 -6.14 22.98 -2.91
CA ARG A 44 -7.39 23.17 -3.68
C ARG A 44 -8.06 21.86 -4.11
N PHE A 45 -7.53 20.72 -3.71
CA PHE A 45 -8.06 19.42 -4.09
C PHE A 45 -9.51 19.24 -3.63
N SER A 46 -10.33 18.57 -4.44
CA SER A 46 -11.74 18.33 -4.13
C SER A 46 -12.16 16.93 -4.56
N GLY A 47 -13.08 16.32 -3.82
CA GLY A 47 -13.55 14.97 -4.08
C GLY A 47 -12.68 13.92 -3.39
N ASP A 48 -12.52 12.78 -4.02
CA ASP A 48 -11.86 11.60 -3.47
C ASP A 48 -10.40 11.55 -3.92
N ALA A 49 -9.48 11.57 -2.97
CA ALA A 49 -8.05 11.46 -3.23
C ALA A 49 -7.61 9.99 -3.14
N VAL A 50 -7.16 9.43 -4.25
CA VAL A 50 -6.50 8.13 -4.28
C VAL A 50 -5.01 8.35 -4.49
N ILE A 51 -4.21 8.08 -3.45
CA ILE A 51 -2.75 8.15 -3.47
C ILE A 51 -2.25 6.75 -3.82
N PRO A 52 -1.79 6.51 -5.06
CA PRO A 52 -1.40 5.19 -5.51
C PRO A 52 -0.04 4.77 -4.93
N GLU A 53 0.32 3.52 -5.09
CA GLU A 53 1.64 3.00 -4.69
C GLU A 53 2.75 3.57 -5.57
N THR A 54 2.45 3.79 -6.86
CA THR A 54 3.41 4.34 -7.82
C THR A 54 2.75 5.37 -8.73
N VAL A 55 3.53 6.33 -9.19
CA VAL A 55 3.16 7.32 -10.21
C VAL A 55 4.19 7.30 -11.33
N VAL A 56 3.72 7.55 -12.56
CA VAL A 56 4.59 7.61 -13.74
C VAL A 56 4.91 9.07 -14.05
N TYR A 57 6.18 9.36 -14.23
CA TYR A 57 6.65 10.66 -14.72
C TYR A 57 7.85 10.46 -15.64
N ASN A 58 7.84 11.07 -16.84
CA ASN A 58 8.87 10.91 -17.87
C ASN A 58 9.24 9.44 -18.16
N SER A 59 8.25 8.56 -18.27
CA SER A 59 8.37 7.11 -18.51
C SER A 59 9.02 6.31 -17.38
N GLU A 60 9.29 6.92 -16.22
CA GLU A 60 9.80 6.24 -15.03
C GLU A 60 8.71 6.07 -13.98
N ASN A 61 8.78 4.96 -13.23
CA ASN A 61 7.85 4.66 -12.13
C ASN A 61 8.46 5.12 -10.81
N TYR A 62 7.79 6.04 -10.14
CA TYR A 62 8.18 6.55 -8.82
C TYR A 62 7.29 5.96 -7.73
N ALA A 63 7.87 5.30 -6.74
CA ALA A 63 7.14 4.88 -5.56
C ALA A 63 6.72 6.10 -4.73
N VAL A 64 5.43 6.17 -4.36
CA VAL A 64 4.91 7.26 -3.51
C VAL A 64 5.14 6.87 -2.05
N THR A 65 6.16 7.42 -1.43
CA THR A 65 6.60 7.00 -0.10
C THR A 65 6.16 7.91 1.04
N THR A 66 5.80 9.15 0.73
CA THR A 66 5.52 10.17 1.75
C THR A 66 4.34 11.05 1.34
N ILE A 67 3.50 11.38 2.32
CA ILE A 67 2.56 12.50 2.23
C ILE A 67 3.20 13.65 2.99
N ALA A 68 3.68 14.65 2.25
CA ALA A 68 4.47 15.73 2.81
C ALA A 68 3.67 16.62 3.76
N ARG A 69 4.40 17.38 4.57
CA ARG A 69 3.85 18.37 5.50
C ARG A 69 2.84 19.29 4.80
N ARG A 70 1.63 19.37 5.37
CA ARG A 70 0.53 20.22 4.88
C ARG A 70 0.04 19.88 3.46
N ALA A 71 0.30 18.69 2.94
CA ALA A 71 -0.02 18.31 1.57
C ALA A 71 -1.49 18.60 1.17
N PHE A 72 -2.44 18.31 2.06
CA PHE A 72 -3.87 18.59 1.87
C PHE A 72 -4.45 19.50 2.96
N LYS A 73 -3.60 20.28 3.64
CA LYS A 73 -4.08 21.18 4.71
C LYS A 73 -5.19 22.08 4.19
N GLU A 74 -6.28 22.19 4.97
CA GLU A 74 -7.45 23.05 4.65
C GLU A 74 -8.18 22.69 3.34
N CYS A 75 -8.00 21.45 2.82
CA CYS A 75 -8.76 20.93 1.70
C CYS A 75 -10.24 20.74 2.09
N SER A 76 -10.98 21.84 2.18
CA SER A 76 -12.36 21.85 2.68
C SER A 76 -13.36 21.09 1.81
N ARG A 77 -12.98 20.67 0.59
CA ARG A 77 -13.80 19.88 -0.36
C ARG A 77 -13.34 18.44 -0.54
N LEU A 78 -12.28 18.02 0.15
CA LEU A 78 -11.81 16.63 0.17
C LEU A 78 -12.83 15.77 0.93
N THR A 79 -13.31 14.70 0.30
CA THR A 79 -14.40 13.83 0.82
C THR A 79 -13.89 12.50 1.32
N SER A 80 -12.95 11.89 0.62
CA SER A 80 -12.28 10.66 1.05
C SER A 80 -10.80 10.66 0.69
N VAL A 81 -10.03 9.87 1.42
CA VAL A 81 -8.59 9.64 1.13
C VAL A 81 -8.30 8.16 1.20
N THR A 82 -7.67 7.65 0.13
CA THR A 82 -7.10 6.29 0.11
C THR A 82 -5.59 6.41 -0.06
N ILE A 83 -4.83 5.89 0.92
CA ILE A 83 -3.37 5.93 0.97
C ILE A 83 -2.85 4.54 0.60
N GLY A 84 -2.04 4.45 -0.47
CA GLY A 84 -1.46 3.21 -0.98
C GLY A 84 -0.41 2.59 -0.05
N ASN A 85 -0.08 1.33 -0.30
CA ASN A 85 0.78 0.52 0.58
C ASN A 85 2.29 0.81 0.43
N SER A 86 2.70 1.73 -0.44
CA SER A 86 4.10 2.20 -0.53
C SER A 86 4.38 3.41 0.36
N VAL A 87 3.32 4.09 0.85
CA VAL A 87 3.48 5.25 1.73
C VAL A 87 3.91 4.81 3.12
N THR A 88 5.05 5.30 3.56
CA THR A 88 5.63 4.98 4.87
C THR A 88 5.43 6.10 5.90
N SER A 89 5.25 7.34 5.44
CA SER A 89 5.11 8.50 6.31
C SER A 89 3.96 9.42 5.89
N ILE A 90 3.16 9.83 6.88
CA ILE A 90 2.19 10.92 6.78
C ILE A 90 2.70 12.02 7.69
N GLU A 91 3.07 13.16 7.12
CA GLU A 91 3.77 14.20 7.88
C GLU A 91 2.81 15.15 8.60
N TYR A 92 3.42 16.07 9.37
CA TYR A 92 2.77 17.10 10.19
C TYR A 92 1.71 17.90 9.41
N ASP A 93 0.51 18.08 9.97
CA ASP A 93 -0.62 18.83 9.38
C ASP A 93 -1.08 18.31 8.00
N ALA A 94 -0.71 17.10 7.54
CA ALA A 94 -0.91 16.66 6.17
C ALA A 94 -2.35 16.81 5.66
N PHE A 95 -3.36 16.49 6.49
CA PHE A 95 -4.80 16.62 6.20
C PHE A 95 -5.52 17.50 7.23
N LYS A 96 -4.78 18.36 7.95
CA LYS A 96 -5.38 19.22 8.95
C LYS A 96 -6.49 20.09 8.36
N GLU A 97 -7.62 20.17 9.06
CA GLU A 97 -8.79 20.97 8.66
C GLU A 97 -9.46 20.53 7.33
N CYS A 98 -9.34 19.26 6.95
CA CYS A 98 -10.14 18.68 5.89
C CYS A 98 -11.58 18.46 6.39
N LYS A 99 -12.34 19.55 6.50
CA LYS A 99 -13.64 19.60 7.20
C LYS A 99 -14.74 18.73 6.60
N ARG A 100 -14.61 18.27 5.35
CA ARG A 100 -15.57 17.40 4.65
C ARG A 100 -15.09 15.96 4.53
N LEU A 101 -13.91 15.65 5.02
CA LEU A 101 -13.36 14.29 4.98
C LEU A 101 -14.23 13.36 5.85
N THR A 102 -14.83 12.35 5.23
CA THR A 102 -15.70 11.36 5.87
C THR A 102 -15.06 10.00 5.98
N SER A 103 -14.17 9.63 5.06
CA SER A 103 -13.52 8.33 5.00
C SER A 103 -12.02 8.45 4.78
N LEU A 104 -11.26 7.68 5.54
CA LEU A 104 -9.81 7.57 5.45
C LEU A 104 -9.40 6.11 5.36
N THR A 105 -8.60 5.76 4.34
CA THR A 105 -7.94 4.45 4.26
C THR A 105 -6.43 4.64 4.39
N ILE A 106 -5.81 3.95 5.35
CA ILE A 106 -4.38 3.98 5.63
C ILE A 106 -3.77 2.66 5.19
N GLY A 107 -2.80 2.71 4.27
CA GLY A 107 -2.09 1.55 3.77
C GLY A 107 -1.21 0.88 4.85
N ASN A 108 -0.85 -0.36 4.61
CA ASN A 108 -0.18 -1.22 5.60
C ASN A 108 1.31 -0.87 5.84
N ALA A 109 1.96 -0.15 4.92
CA ALA A 109 3.36 0.24 5.05
C ALA A 109 3.59 1.52 5.87
N VAL A 110 2.52 2.24 6.29
CA VAL A 110 2.67 3.44 7.09
C VAL A 110 3.27 3.11 8.45
N THR A 111 4.40 3.71 8.75
CA THR A 111 5.16 3.54 10.01
C THR A 111 5.15 4.79 10.89
N SER A 112 4.75 5.94 10.33
CA SER A 112 4.68 7.18 11.09
C SER A 112 3.52 8.07 10.64
N ILE A 113 2.85 8.70 11.62
CA ILE A 113 1.80 9.69 11.42
C ILE A 113 2.17 10.91 12.27
N GLY A 114 2.44 12.02 11.61
CA GLY A 114 2.90 13.27 12.25
C GLY A 114 1.79 13.98 13.03
N ASP A 115 2.19 14.85 13.93
CA ASP A 115 1.27 15.64 14.75
C ASP A 115 0.26 16.41 13.89
N ASN A 116 -0.97 16.48 14.39
CA ASN A 116 -2.10 17.14 13.75
C ASN A 116 -2.46 16.61 12.33
N ALA A 117 -1.95 15.46 11.91
CA ALA A 117 -2.14 14.99 10.53
C ALA A 117 -3.62 15.00 10.08
N PHE A 118 -4.54 14.63 10.97
CA PHE A 118 -6.00 14.62 10.72
C PHE A 118 -6.76 15.52 11.71
N LYS A 119 -6.07 16.50 12.32
CA LYS A 119 -6.71 17.42 13.24
C LYS A 119 -7.81 18.20 12.56
N GLU A 120 -8.96 18.36 13.25
CA GLU A 120 -10.15 19.05 12.76
C GLU A 120 -10.81 18.46 11.51
N CYS A 121 -10.59 17.17 11.22
CA CYS A 121 -11.39 16.41 10.27
C CYS A 121 -12.75 16.03 10.92
N LYS A 122 -13.58 17.05 11.21
CA LYS A 122 -14.76 16.93 12.07
C LYS A 122 -15.88 16.02 11.53
N ARG A 123 -15.84 15.68 10.22
CA ARG A 123 -16.81 14.80 9.58
C ARG A 123 -16.30 13.37 9.39
N LEU A 124 -15.10 13.06 9.88
CA LEU A 124 -14.53 11.71 9.73
C LEU A 124 -15.37 10.71 10.53
N THR A 125 -15.97 9.76 9.83
CA THR A 125 -16.85 8.71 10.39
C THR A 125 -16.31 7.31 10.17
N THR A 126 -15.30 7.14 9.28
CA THR A 126 -14.72 5.84 8.99
C THR A 126 -13.23 5.94 8.77
N VAL A 127 -12.48 5.12 9.48
CA VAL A 127 -11.03 4.90 9.27
C VAL A 127 -10.80 3.43 9.00
N ASN A 128 -10.30 3.11 7.81
CA ASN A 128 -9.82 1.79 7.42
C ASN A 128 -8.30 1.76 7.61
N CYS A 129 -7.81 1.12 8.65
CA CYS A 129 -6.40 1.06 8.99
C CYS A 129 -5.85 -0.34 8.70
N HIS A 130 -5.06 -0.48 7.63
CA HIS A 130 -4.47 -1.76 7.23
C HIS A 130 -3.18 -2.12 8.00
N ILE A 131 -2.77 -1.31 8.96
CA ILE A 131 -1.58 -1.53 9.79
C ILE A 131 -1.90 -2.64 10.81
N ARG A 132 -1.08 -3.68 10.88
CA ARG A 132 -1.32 -4.81 11.82
C ARG A 132 -0.94 -4.50 13.25
N THR A 133 0.11 -3.72 13.47
CA THR A 133 0.54 -3.29 14.80
C THR A 133 0.21 -1.81 14.96
N PRO A 134 -0.70 -1.45 15.87
CA PRO A 134 -1.09 -0.04 16.02
C PRO A 134 0.13 0.83 16.31
N LEU A 135 0.24 1.93 15.57
CA LEU A 135 1.33 2.89 15.75
C LEU A 135 1.15 3.66 17.06
N ILE A 136 2.27 3.98 17.69
CA ILE A 136 2.29 4.98 18.80
C ILE A 136 2.19 6.35 18.13
N ILE A 137 1.06 7.02 18.30
CA ILE A 137 0.76 8.33 17.72
C ILE A 137 0.44 9.36 18.82
N SER A 138 0.70 10.63 18.51
CA SER A 138 0.32 11.73 19.40
C SER A 138 -1.20 11.87 19.50
N SER A 139 -1.70 12.27 20.65
CA SER A 139 -3.13 12.60 20.86
C SER A 139 -3.62 13.73 19.95
N ASN A 140 -2.71 14.50 19.38
CA ASN A 140 -3.02 15.58 18.46
C ASN A 140 -3.36 15.09 17.04
N VAL A 141 -2.98 13.86 16.66
CA VAL A 141 -3.19 13.34 15.30
C VAL A 141 -4.65 13.44 14.88
N PHE A 142 -5.58 13.00 15.72
CA PHE A 142 -7.04 13.05 15.50
C PHE A 142 -7.74 14.05 16.42
N LYS A 143 -7.06 15.13 16.83
CA LYS A 143 -7.68 16.15 17.67
C LYS A 143 -8.87 16.79 16.97
N GLU A 144 -9.98 16.98 17.68
CA GLU A 144 -11.27 17.50 17.16
C GLU A 144 -11.98 16.54 16.17
N VAL A 145 -11.55 15.28 16.07
CA VAL A 145 -12.33 14.20 15.45
C VAL A 145 -13.19 13.55 16.54
N ASN A 146 -14.47 13.33 16.26
CA ASN A 146 -15.36 12.59 17.17
C ASN A 146 -15.09 11.08 17.06
N ARG A 147 -14.02 10.61 17.74
CA ARG A 147 -13.57 9.21 17.68
C ARG A 147 -14.61 8.22 18.21
N SER A 148 -15.39 8.60 19.21
CA SER A 148 -16.45 7.71 19.75
C SER A 148 -17.63 7.48 18.78
N ASN A 149 -17.68 8.20 17.67
CA ASN A 149 -18.64 8.03 16.58
C ASN A 149 -17.93 7.90 15.22
N CYS A 150 -16.74 7.34 15.22
CA CYS A 150 -15.93 7.08 14.03
C CYS A 150 -15.52 5.61 14.03
N ALA A 151 -16.04 4.85 13.08
CA ALA A 151 -15.71 3.43 12.94
C ALA A 151 -14.22 3.26 12.59
N LEU A 152 -13.54 2.40 13.31
CA LEU A 152 -12.16 1.98 13.01
C LEU A 152 -12.19 0.52 12.53
N ASN A 153 -11.99 0.33 11.25
CA ASN A 153 -11.86 -0.97 10.64
C ASN A 153 -10.38 -1.36 10.59
N ILE A 154 -10.05 -2.54 11.09
CA ILE A 154 -8.69 -3.04 11.26
C ILE A 154 -8.55 -4.46 10.71
N PRO A 155 -7.33 -4.97 10.47
CA PRO A 155 -7.10 -6.34 10.05
C PRO A 155 -7.54 -7.34 11.10
N ALA A 156 -8.10 -8.46 10.65
CA ALA A 156 -8.53 -9.54 11.54
C ALA A 156 -7.39 -10.03 12.44
N GLY A 157 -7.69 -10.29 13.72
CA GLY A 157 -6.76 -10.74 14.74
C GLY A 157 -5.87 -9.64 15.35
N THR A 158 -6.22 -8.36 15.14
CA THR A 158 -5.49 -7.23 15.74
C THR A 158 -6.32 -6.45 16.78
N GLU A 159 -7.54 -6.88 17.08
CA GLU A 159 -8.52 -6.17 17.89
C GLU A 159 -7.98 -5.82 19.27
N ALA A 160 -7.42 -6.82 19.97
CA ALA A 160 -6.90 -6.62 21.33
C ALA A 160 -5.77 -5.58 21.37
N ALA A 161 -4.91 -5.55 20.33
CA ALA A 161 -3.84 -4.59 20.22
C ALA A 161 -4.36 -3.16 20.02
N TYR A 162 -5.38 -2.98 19.15
CA TYR A 162 -5.96 -1.66 18.91
C TYR A 162 -6.80 -1.16 20.09
N GLN A 163 -7.51 -2.06 20.80
CA GLN A 163 -8.27 -1.74 22.01
C GLN A 163 -7.37 -1.32 23.19
N ALA A 164 -6.10 -1.77 23.18
CA ALA A 164 -5.12 -1.38 24.20
C ALA A 164 -4.25 -0.18 23.80
N ALA A 165 -4.26 0.22 22.52
CA ALA A 165 -3.40 1.27 22.01
C ALA A 165 -3.96 2.68 22.27
N ALA A 166 -3.15 3.55 22.88
CA ALA A 166 -3.53 4.93 23.12
C ALA A 166 -3.96 5.64 21.83
N VAL A 167 -4.96 6.51 21.92
CA VAL A 167 -5.63 7.21 20.81
C VAL A 167 -6.51 6.29 19.95
N TRP A 168 -6.04 5.11 19.58
CA TRP A 168 -6.80 4.16 18.77
C TRP A 168 -7.99 3.55 19.54
N GLN A 169 -7.82 3.28 20.82
CA GLN A 169 -8.88 2.75 21.71
C GLN A 169 -10.10 3.66 21.81
N ASP A 170 -9.96 4.95 21.51
CA ASP A 170 -11.05 5.93 21.59
C ASP A 170 -12.03 5.87 20.41
N PHE A 171 -11.68 5.14 19.35
CA PHE A 171 -12.56 4.94 18.21
C PHE A 171 -13.68 3.94 18.51
N SER A 172 -14.87 4.19 17.99
CA SER A 172 -16.01 3.29 18.17
C SER A 172 -16.94 3.34 16.95
N PRO A 173 -17.35 2.14 16.44
CA PRO A 173 -16.88 0.79 16.81
C PRO A 173 -15.46 0.50 16.29
N ILE A 174 -14.72 -0.39 16.97
CA ILE A 174 -13.53 -1.04 16.43
C ILE A 174 -13.96 -2.39 15.85
N SER A 175 -13.71 -2.62 14.57
CA SER A 175 -14.14 -3.82 13.85
C SER A 175 -12.98 -4.44 13.05
N ALA A 176 -12.75 -5.73 13.27
CA ALA A 176 -11.80 -6.53 12.49
C ALA A 176 -12.40 -6.98 11.14
N SER A 177 -12.87 -6.03 10.36
CA SER A 177 -13.56 -6.28 9.09
C SER A 177 -12.67 -6.20 7.86
N LEU A 178 -11.45 -5.68 8.01
CA LEU A 178 -10.52 -5.61 6.89
C LEU A 178 -9.90 -6.98 6.64
N LEU A 179 -10.13 -7.51 5.46
CA LEU A 179 -9.35 -8.62 4.95
C LEU A 179 -7.89 -8.18 4.96
N SER A 180 -7.02 -9.01 5.51
CA SER A 180 -5.58 -8.71 5.48
C SER A 180 -5.15 -8.59 4.01
N ASN A 181 -4.73 -7.38 3.59
CA ASN A 181 -4.25 -7.13 2.22
C ASN A 181 -2.89 -7.78 1.94
N HIS A 182 -2.61 -8.93 2.57
CA HIS A 182 -1.45 -9.74 2.22
C HIS A 182 -1.53 -10.28 0.79
N SER A 183 -2.72 -10.35 0.18
CA SER A 183 -2.85 -10.80 -1.21
C SER A 183 -2.12 -9.88 -2.18
N PHE A 184 -2.18 -8.56 -2.01
CA PHE A 184 -1.55 -7.60 -2.95
C PHE A 184 -0.01 -7.57 -2.83
N ALA A 185 0.51 -7.60 -1.60
CA ALA A 185 1.96 -7.68 -1.37
C ALA A 185 2.54 -9.01 -1.88
N ILE A 186 1.79 -10.11 -1.71
CA ILE A 186 2.22 -11.44 -2.19
C ILE A 186 2.09 -11.55 -3.71
N GLU A 187 1.11 -10.93 -4.33
CA GLU A 187 0.98 -10.94 -5.80
C GLU A 187 2.18 -10.34 -6.53
N SER A 188 2.76 -9.27 -6.01
CA SER A 188 3.97 -8.66 -6.56
C SER A 188 5.24 -9.43 -6.20
N ALA A 189 5.25 -10.11 -5.04
CA ALA A 189 6.35 -10.91 -4.52
C ALA A 189 6.32 -12.38 -5.00
N LEU A 190 5.31 -12.76 -5.79
CA LEU A 190 5.08 -14.10 -6.31
C LEU A 190 5.28 -14.12 -7.83
N LYS A 191 6.19 -14.97 -8.28
CA LYS A 191 6.32 -15.32 -9.71
C LYS A 191 5.94 -16.77 -9.92
N ILE A 192 5.11 -17.02 -10.92
CA ILE A 192 4.71 -18.37 -11.37
C ILE A 192 5.12 -18.51 -12.83
N TYR A 193 5.97 -19.48 -13.13
CA TYR A 193 6.53 -19.66 -14.46
C TYR A 193 6.91 -21.12 -14.76
N PRO A 194 6.98 -21.50 -16.06
CA PRO A 194 6.51 -20.74 -17.21
C PRO A 194 4.98 -20.63 -17.23
N ASN A 195 4.46 -19.65 -17.93
CA ASN A 195 3.03 -19.54 -18.23
C ASN A 195 2.88 -19.03 -19.67
N PRO A 196 2.40 -19.85 -20.61
CA PRO A 196 1.87 -21.22 -20.45
C PRO A 196 2.87 -22.27 -20.01
N VAL A 197 2.36 -23.38 -19.41
CA VAL A 197 3.15 -24.50 -18.87
C VAL A 197 2.68 -25.82 -19.50
N SER A 198 3.65 -26.72 -19.79
CA SER A 198 3.34 -28.09 -20.30
C SER A 198 3.68 -29.18 -19.27
N GLU A 199 4.75 -29.02 -18.50
CA GLU A 199 5.23 -30.06 -17.59
C GLU A 199 5.46 -29.57 -16.17
N ILE A 200 6.42 -28.67 -15.96
CA ILE A 200 6.85 -28.19 -14.64
C ILE A 200 6.50 -26.74 -14.46
N LEU A 201 5.70 -26.46 -13.46
CA LEU A 201 5.37 -25.11 -12.98
C LEU A 201 6.24 -24.79 -11.77
N ASN A 202 6.87 -23.62 -11.81
CA ASN A 202 7.70 -23.11 -10.73
C ASN A 202 7.03 -21.96 -10.02
N ILE A 203 7.15 -21.92 -8.69
CA ILE A 203 6.72 -20.84 -7.82
C ILE A 203 7.96 -20.22 -7.16
N ALA A 204 8.26 -18.98 -7.51
CA ALA A 204 9.31 -18.20 -6.88
C ALA A 204 8.70 -17.15 -5.97
N LEU A 205 9.18 -17.09 -4.73
CA LEU A 205 8.79 -16.12 -3.72
C LEU A 205 9.98 -15.19 -3.42
N GLN A 206 9.70 -13.93 -3.14
CA GLN A 206 10.71 -13.00 -2.66
C GLN A 206 11.21 -13.41 -1.26
N GLU A 207 12.39 -12.90 -0.90
CA GLU A 207 13.02 -13.12 0.40
C GLU A 207 12.08 -12.76 1.56
N GLY A 208 12.03 -13.63 2.59
CA GLY A 208 11.13 -13.48 3.75
C GLY A 208 9.76 -14.15 3.62
N LEU A 209 9.34 -14.58 2.42
CA LEU A 209 8.14 -15.38 2.23
C LEU A 209 8.46 -16.88 2.26
N GLN A 210 7.66 -17.65 2.99
CA GLN A 210 7.76 -19.10 3.06
C GLN A 210 6.49 -19.73 2.49
N LEU A 211 6.66 -20.63 1.52
CA LEU A 211 5.57 -21.38 0.93
C LEU A 211 4.98 -22.34 1.98
N GLN A 212 3.67 -22.24 2.19
CA GLN A 212 2.93 -23.17 3.06
C GLN A 212 2.11 -24.16 2.24
N LYS A 213 1.42 -23.66 1.20
CA LYS A 213 0.50 -24.48 0.42
C LYS A 213 0.26 -23.85 -0.97
N VAL A 214 0.01 -24.72 -1.96
CA VAL A 214 -0.45 -24.35 -3.30
C VAL A 214 -1.67 -25.16 -3.62
N ASN A 215 -2.76 -24.49 -3.97
CA ASN A 215 -4.01 -25.10 -4.42
C ASN A 215 -4.25 -24.77 -5.88
N PHE A 216 -4.62 -25.77 -6.67
CA PHE A 216 -5.00 -25.64 -8.07
C PHE A 216 -6.50 -25.84 -8.20
N TYR A 217 -7.16 -24.89 -8.85
CA TYR A 217 -8.61 -24.95 -9.14
C TYR A 217 -8.85 -24.89 -10.64
N ASN A 218 -9.83 -25.63 -11.12
CA ASN A 218 -10.30 -25.50 -12.50
C ASN A 218 -11.17 -24.23 -12.64
N THR A 219 -11.65 -23.94 -13.85
CA THR A 219 -12.50 -22.78 -14.15
C THR A 219 -13.87 -22.82 -13.47
N LEU A 220 -14.30 -23.98 -12.95
CA LEU A 220 -15.51 -24.15 -12.16
C LEU A 220 -15.26 -23.94 -10.64
N GLY A 221 -14.03 -23.61 -10.25
CA GLY A 221 -13.65 -23.45 -8.83
C GLY A 221 -13.46 -24.75 -8.06
N GLN A 222 -13.42 -25.91 -8.75
CA GLN A 222 -13.17 -27.20 -8.10
C GLN A 222 -11.67 -27.37 -7.83
N LEU A 223 -11.33 -27.81 -6.61
CA LEU A 223 -9.96 -28.09 -6.22
C LEU A 223 -9.46 -29.35 -6.96
N ILE A 224 -8.38 -29.21 -7.74
CA ILE A 224 -7.79 -30.27 -8.55
C ILE A 224 -6.58 -30.89 -7.86
N LYS A 225 -5.72 -30.07 -7.24
CA LYS A 225 -4.50 -30.50 -6.58
C LYS A 225 -4.12 -29.57 -5.46
N THR A 226 -3.52 -30.12 -4.41
CA THR A 226 -2.87 -29.39 -3.34
C THR A 226 -1.44 -29.91 -3.17
N THR A 227 -0.48 -29.01 -2.95
CA THR A 227 0.92 -29.34 -2.69
C THR A 227 1.56 -28.27 -1.80
N ASN A 228 2.73 -28.56 -1.24
CA ASN A 228 3.59 -27.60 -0.52
C ASN A 228 4.95 -27.41 -1.21
N HIS A 229 5.11 -27.98 -2.41
CA HIS A 229 6.33 -27.82 -3.21
C HIS A 229 6.24 -26.61 -4.12
N SER A 230 7.40 -25.97 -4.36
CA SER A 230 7.53 -24.82 -5.28
C SER A 230 7.75 -25.26 -6.74
N GLU A 231 8.12 -26.50 -6.96
CA GLU A 231 8.25 -27.14 -8.28
C GLU A 231 7.14 -28.18 -8.42
N ILE A 232 6.27 -28.02 -9.40
CA ILE A 232 5.02 -28.77 -9.46
C ILE A 232 4.85 -29.36 -10.86
N ASN A 233 4.78 -30.68 -10.94
CA ASN A 233 4.45 -31.35 -12.19
C ASN A 233 2.95 -31.21 -12.47
N VAL A 234 2.60 -30.63 -13.62
CA VAL A 234 1.24 -30.41 -14.13
C VAL A 234 0.93 -31.19 -15.39
N SER A 235 1.82 -32.07 -15.84
CA SER A 235 1.64 -32.88 -17.09
C SER A 235 0.40 -33.78 -17.08
N SER A 236 -0.13 -34.09 -15.89
CA SER A 236 -1.38 -34.85 -15.74
C SER A 236 -2.65 -33.98 -15.78
N PHE A 237 -2.53 -32.66 -15.87
CA PHE A 237 -3.66 -31.78 -15.93
C PHE A 237 -4.23 -31.74 -17.36
N ALA A 238 -5.53 -31.57 -17.47
CA ALA A 238 -6.15 -31.31 -18.79
C ALA A 238 -5.68 -29.93 -19.29
N LYS A 239 -5.57 -29.79 -20.61
CA LYS A 239 -5.24 -28.50 -21.24
C LYS A 239 -6.31 -27.48 -20.92
N GLY A 240 -5.89 -26.26 -20.54
CA GLY A 240 -6.81 -25.17 -20.20
C GLY A 240 -6.32 -24.22 -19.13
N ASN A 241 -7.22 -23.37 -18.66
CA ASN A 241 -6.95 -22.37 -17.62
C ASN A 241 -7.16 -22.96 -16.22
N TYR A 242 -6.26 -22.61 -15.30
CA TYR A 242 -6.35 -22.97 -13.90
C TYR A 242 -6.07 -21.74 -13.02
N PHE A 243 -6.73 -21.67 -11.86
CA PHE A 243 -6.40 -20.74 -10.82
C PHE A 243 -5.45 -21.41 -9.81
N VAL A 244 -4.31 -20.77 -9.56
CA VAL A 244 -3.30 -21.25 -8.62
C VAL A 244 -3.29 -20.32 -7.41
N GLU A 245 -3.81 -20.80 -6.28
CA GLU A 245 -3.76 -20.09 -4.99
C GLU A 245 -2.51 -20.51 -4.25
N VAL A 246 -1.61 -19.56 -4.01
CA VAL A 246 -0.37 -19.75 -3.26
C VAL A 246 -0.55 -19.16 -1.87
N ILE A 247 -0.38 -19.99 -0.84
CA ILE A 247 -0.50 -19.63 0.57
C ILE A 247 0.90 -19.60 1.17
N THR A 248 1.24 -18.50 1.83
CA THR A 248 2.51 -18.27 2.49
C THR A 248 2.33 -17.97 3.97
N ASN A 249 3.44 -17.87 4.71
CA ASN A 249 3.45 -17.41 6.11
C ASN A 249 2.92 -15.98 6.31
N GLN A 250 2.79 -15.21 5.23
CA GLN A 250 2.32 -13.81 5.29
C GLN A 250 0.98 -13.57 4.57
N GLY A 251 0.32 -14.61 4.05
CA GLY A 251 -0.99 -14.51 3.38
C GLY A 251 -1.06 -15.33 2.10
N LYS A 252 -2.01 -15.01 1.21
CA LYS A 252 -2.25 -15.77 -0.02
C LYS A 252 -2.39 -14.87 -1.25
N ALA A 253 -2.04 -15.40 -2.41
CA ALA A 253 -2.29 -14.80 -3.72
C ALA A 253 -2.81 -15.84 -4.70
N THR A 254 -3.57 -15.40 -5.70
CA THR A 254 -4.10 -16.26 -6.76
C THR A 254 -3.66 -15.75 -8.12
N LYS A 255 -3.09 -16.63 -8.94
CA LYS A 255 -2.68 -16.35 -10.32
C LYS A 255 -3.38 -17.31 -11.28
N THR A 256 -3.60 -16.84 -12.49
CA THR A 256 -4.10 -17.73 -13.59
C THR A 256 -2.92 -18.27 -14.37
N ILE A 257 -2.94 -19.58 -14.64
CA ILE A 257 -2.00 -20.26 -15.53
C ILE A 257 -2.74 -20.93 -16.68
N ILE A 258 -2.01 -21.20 -17.77
CA ILE A 258 -2.48 -21.94 -18.92
C ILE A 258 -1.65 -23.22 -19.03
N VAL A 259 -2.31 -24.38 -18.96
CA VAL A 259 -1.69 -25.70 -19.23
C VAL A 259 -1.89 -26.06 -20.69
N GLN A 260 -0.80 -26.45 -21.39
CA GLN A 260 -0.78 -26.79 -22.84
C GLN A 260 -0.53 -28.27 -23.10
#